data_08e8231055a7ce3dadc19740bff997b5
#
_entry.id   08e8231055a7ce3dadc19740bff997b5
#
_cell.length_a   1.000
_cell.length_b   1.000
_cell.length_c   1.000
_cell.angle_alpha   90.00
_cell.angle_beta   90.00
_cell.angle_gamma   90.00
#
_symmetry.space_group_name_H-M   'P 1'
#
loop_
_entity.id
_entity.type
_entity.pdbx_description
1 polymer ?
#
loop_
_entity_poly.entity_id
_entity_poly.type
_entity_poly.pdbx_seq_one_letter_code
_entity_poly.pdbx_strand_id
1 'polypeptide(L)'
;VDLLIDEEFARRLMEIMCDYYTRLYCKALDVCGEYLSFVRLDFDDFGTQNGLLISREMFNNLVRPYEEKFCRDVKAHFKKVNPDGLIMKHTCGDVLDLIGDFVDMGIDILNPIQPRTKFMTRELVGSRYGGKIAFMGAVDTQQTMPYGTPEEVEEDVKDCLRKLAGPSGYIAGPSHHIQADVPPEKLSLYSALYTT
;
A
#
# COMPACT_ATOMS: atom_id res chain seq x y z
N VAL A 1 -1.89 -19.04 11.50
CA VAL A 1 -2.16 -20.21 12.38
C VAL A 1 -2.12 -19.77 13.84
N ASP A 2 -1.05 -19.12 14.29
CA ASP A 2 -0.84 -18.76 15.71
C ASP A 2 -1.89 -17.80 16.27
N LEU A 3 -2.38 -16.86 15.47
CA LEU A 3 -3.53 -16.00 15.83
C LEU A 3 -4.80 -16.76 16.23
N LEU A 4 -4.94 -18.03 15.80
CA LEU A 4 -6.10 -18.87 16.11
C LEU A 4 -5.82 -19.92 17.19
N ILE A 5 -4.57 -20.32 17.33
CA ILE A 5 -4.16 -21.44 18.21
C ILE A 5 -3.63 -20.93 19.53
N ASP A 6 -2.84 -19.85 19.51
CA ASP A 6 -2.21 -19.26 20.67
C ASP A 6 -2.23 -17.72 20.58
N GLU A 7 -3.36 -17.17 20.96
CA GLU A 7 -3.59 -15.72 20.90
C GLU A 7 -2.64 -14.95 21.83
N GLU A 8 -2.29 -15.50 23.00
CA GLU A 8 -1.41 -14.85 23.96
C GLU A 8 0.01 -14.72 23.38
N PHE A 9 0.51 -15.81 22.80
CA PHE A 9 1.81 -15.80 22.10
C PHE A 9 1.78 -14.80 20.93
N ALA A 10 0.74 -14.82 20.09
CA ALA A 10 0.63 -13.94 18.95
C ALA A 10 0.62 -12.46 19.37
N ARG A 11 -0.14 -12.10 20.40
CA ARG A 11 -0.16 -10.73 20.96
C ARG A 11 1.21 -10.31 21.48
N ARG A 12 1.86 -11.18 22.20
CA ARG A 12 3.21 -10.90 22.76
C ARG A 12 4.25 -10.70 21.66
N LEU A 13 4.20 -11.54 20.62
CA LEU A 13 5.08 -11.40 19.46
C LEU A 13 4.85 -10.05 18.74
N MET A 14 3.60 -9.70 18.46
CA MET A 14 3.25 -8.44 17.79
C MET A 14 3.65 -7.22 18.63
N GLU A 15 3.50 -7.27 19.94
CA GLU A 15 3.98 -6.21 20.85
C GLU A 15 5.49 -6.00 20.71
N ILE A 16 6.27 -7.09 20.78
CA ILE A 16 7.74 -7.05 20.66
C ILE A 16 8.14 -6.49 19.29
N MET A 17 7.51 -6.96 18.21
CA MET A 17 7.79 -6.50 16.86
C MET A 17 7.43 -5.03 16.69
N CYS A 18 6.27 -4.62 17.17
CA CYS A 18 5.82 -3.22 17.11
C CYS A 18 6.84 -2.29 17.81
N ASP A 19 7.27 -2.63 19.03
CA ASP A 19 8.25 -1.83 19.77
C ASP A 19 9.64 -1.83 19.13
N TYR A 20 10.07 -2.98 18.57
CA TYR A 20 11.34 -3.08 17.86
C TYR A 20 11.34 -2.22 16.59
N TYR A 21 10.33 -2.38 15.71
CA TYR A 21 10.28 -1.66 14.46
C TYR A 21 10.02 -0.17 14.68
N THR A 22 9.22 0.23 15.65
CA THR A 22 9.04 1.64 16.00
C THR A 22 10.39 2.29 16.29
N ARG A 23 11.21 1.67 17.14
CA ARG A 23 12.54 2.19 17.48
C ARG A 23 13.49 2.20 16.29
N LEU A 24 13.44 1.16 15.43
CA LEU A 24 14.26 1.09 14.22
C LEU A 24 13.92 2.21 13.25
N TYR A 25 12.62 2.40 12.95
CA TYR A 25 12.18 3.44 12.05
C TYR A 25 12.46 4.84 12.59
N CYS A 26 12.22 5.10 13.86
CA CYS A 26 12.55 6.39 14.46
C CYS A 26 14.04 6.71 14.35
N LYS A 27 14.93 5.75 14.63
CA LYS A 27 16.38 5.96 14.46
C LYS A 27 16.80 6.20 13.00
N ALA A 28 16.19 5.48 12.06
CA ALA A 28 16.45 5.72 10.64
C ALA A 28 15.99 7.12 10.22
N LEU A 29 14.82 7.55 10.70
CA LEU A 29 14.29 8.90 10.43
C LEU A 29 15.12 10.00 11.06
N ASP A 30 15.75 9.79 12.21
CA ASP A 30 16.71 10.75 12.79
C ASP A 30 17.91 11.03 11.86
N VAL A 31 18.26 10.03 10.99
CA VAL A 31 19.43 10.14 10.10
C VAL A 31 19.05 10.66 8.72
N CYS A 32 17.93 10.23 8.16
CA CYS A 32 17.59 10.51 6.76
C CYS A 32 16.19 11.11 6.55
N GLY A 33 15.39 11.28 7.60
CA GLY A 33 13.99 11.68 7.48
C GLY A 33 13.78 13.04 6.79
N GLU A 34 14.69 14.00 6.95
CA GLU A 34 14.61 15.31 6.29
C GLU A 34 14.64 15.23 4.75
N TYR A 35 15.22 14.15 4.20
CA TYR A 35 15.35 13.92 2.76
C TYR A 35 14.24 13.04 2.18
N LEU A 36 13.32 12.53 3.00
CA LEU A 36 12.29 11.58 2.58
C LEU A 36 10.94 12.28 2.42
N SER A 37 10.31 12.14 1.26
CA SER A 37 8.92 12.56 1.05
C SER A 37 7.94 11.62 1.77
N PHE A 38 8.25 10.33 1.87
CA PHE A 38 7.45 9.37 2.62
C PHE A 38 8.32 8.23 3.16
N VAL A 39 7.81 7.56 4.18
CA VAL A 39 8.36 6.30 4.71
C VAL A 39 7.35 5.17 4.51
N ARG A 40 7.83 4.05 4.00
CA ARG A 40 7.02 2.84 3.78
C ARG A 40 7.02 2.00 5.05
N LEU A 41 5.83 1.71 5.57
CA LEU A 41 5.63 0.78 6.66
C LEU A 41 5.16 -0.55 6.09
N ASP A 42 5.99 -1.56 6.23
CA ASP A 42 5.70 -2.93 5.82
C ASP A 42 5.57 -3.78 7.06
N PHE A 43 4.39 -4.37 7.25
CA PHE A 43 4.22 -5.41 8.22
C PHE A 43 3.89 -6.72 7.52
N ASP A 44 2.74 -6.77 6.85
CA ASP A 44 2.25 -8.01 6.24
C ASP A 44 1.28 -7.74 5.08
N ASP A 45 1.15 -8.74 4.22
CA ASP A 45 0.10 -8.81 3.24
C ASP A 45 -1.17 -9.36 3.87
N PHE A 46 -2.24 -8.57 3.88
CA PHE A 46 -3.52 -8.95 4.48
C PHE A 46 -4.51 -9.52 3.48
N GLY A 47 -4.23 -9.39 2.20
CA GLY A 47 -5.13 -9.81 1.13
C GLY A 47 -4.63 -11.00 0.32
N THR A 48 -5.60 -11.68 -0.31
CA THR A 48 -5.40 -12.64 -1.39
C THR A 48 -6.03 -12.09 -2.66
N GLN A 49 -6.06 -12.87 -3.75
CA GLN A 49 -6.84 -12.51 -4.95
C GLN A 49 -8.36 -12.47 -4.69
N ASN A 50 -8.83 -13.14 -3.64
CA ASN A 50 -10.27 -13.37 -3.38
C ASN A 50 -10.81 -12.63 -2.13
N GLY A 51 -10.00 -11.84 -1.45
CA GLY A 51 -10.35 -11.14 -0.22
C GLY A 51 -9.29 -11.29 0.86
N LEU A 52 -9.66 -10.99 2.10
CA LEU A 52 -8.74 -10.98 3.23
C LEU A 52 -8.23 -12.38 3.61
N LEU A 53 -6.97 -12.45 4.08
CA LEU A 53 -6.36 -13.65 4.68
C LEU A 53 -6.94 -13.99 6.06
N ILE A 54 -7.35 -12.96 6.80
CA ILE A 54 -7.97 -13.08 8.12
C ILE A 54 -9.27 -12.27 8.12
N SER A 55 -10.22 -12.59 8.98
CA SER A 55 -11.45 -11.81 9.06
C SER A 55 -11.16 -10.37 9.52
N ARG A 56 -12.00 -9.43 9.12
CA ARG A 56 -11.90 -8.04 9.59
C ARG A 56 -12.00 -7.93 11.12
N GLU A 57 -12.81 -8.79 11.74
CA GLU A 57 -12.92 -8.89 13.19
C GLU A 57 -11.58 -9.29 13.82
N MET A 58 -10.94 -10.34 13.29
CA MET A 58 -9.62 -10.78 13.75
C MET A 58 -8.57 -9.70 13.54
N PHE A 59 -8.57 -9.04 12.37
CA PHE A 59 -7.69 -7.89 12.13
C PHE A 59 -7.88 -6.82 13.20
N ASN A 60 -9.11 -6.39 13.44
CA ASN A 60 -9.40 -5.33 14.40
C ASN A 60 -9.04 -5.69 15.85
N ASN A 61 -9.21 -6.94 16.23
CA ASN A 61 -8.98 -7.38 17.62
C ASN A 61 -7.51 -7.72 17.90
N LEU A 62 -6.80 -8.28 16.92
CA LEU A 62 -5.47 -8.87 17.14
C LEU A 62 -4.33 -8.14 16.45
N VAL A 63 -4.60 -7.46 15.31
CA VAL A 63 -3.55 -6.85 14.48
C VAL A 63 -3.56 -5.33 14.59
N ARG A 64 -4.74 -4.74 14.34
CA ARG A 64 -4.93 -3.28 14.30
C ARG A 64 -4.33 -2.51 15.50
N PRO A 65 -4.46 -2.96 16.76
CA PRO A 65 -3.93 -2.19 17.89
C PRO A 65 -2.41 -1.94 17.80
N TYR A 66 -1.67 -2.91 17.27
CA TYR A 66 -0.22 -2.82 17.10
C TYR A 66 0.17 -2.01 15.85
N GLU A 67 -0.53 -2.22 14.75
CA GLU A 67 -0.34 -1.45 13.52
C GLU A 67 -0.63 0.03 13.73
N GLU A 68 -1.74 0.34 14.39
CA GLU A 68 -2.15 1.73 14.70
C GLU A 68 -1.13 2.41 15.62
N LYS A 69 -0.65 1.71 16.67
CA LYS A 69 0.41 2.21 17.54
C LYS A 69 1.68 2.51 16.75
N PHE A 70 2.13 1.57 15.93
CA PHE A 70 3.33 1.72 15.11
C PHE A 70 3.22 2.88 14.13
N CYS A 71 2.13 2.95 13.37
CA CYS A 71 1.88 4.02 12.42
C CYS A 71 1.88 5.39 13.12
N ARG A 72 1.12 5.52 14.21
CA ARG A 72 1.03 6.74 15.00
C ARG A 72 2.39 7.20 15.52
N ASP A 73 3.15 6.29 16.13
CA ASP A 73 4.40 6.62 16.81
C ASP A 73 5.48 6.98 15.78
N VAL A 74 5.59 6.25 14.67
CA VAL A 74 6.51 6.58 13.57
C VAL A 74 6.11 7.89 12.88
N LYS A 75 4.82 8.08 12.58
CA LYS A 75 4.32 9.33 11.97
C LYS A 75 4.60 10.54 12.85
N ALA A 76 4.32 10.43 14.14
CA ALA A 76 4.59 11.50 15.10
C ALA A 76 6.08 11.85 15.20
N HIS A 77 6.97 10.84 15.09
CA HIS A 77 8.40 11.07 15.04
C HIS A 77 8.82 11.70 13.70
N PHE A 78 8.35 11.16 12.58
CA PHE A 78 8.68 11.67 11.26
C PHE A 78 8.27 13.14 11.09
N LYS A 79 7.08 13.52 11.57
CA LYS A 79 6.61 14.92 11.51
C LYS A 79 7.47 15.90 12.31
N LYS A 80 8.25 15.46 13.29
CA LYS A 80 9.23 16.31 14.01
C LYS A 80 10.48 16.57 13.16
N VAL A 81 10.88 15.59 12.34
CA VAL A 81 12.06 15.66 11.49
C VAL A 81 11.71 16.31 10.15
N ASN A 82 10.59 15.93 9.56
CA ASN A 82 10.05 16.48 8.31
C ASN A 82 8.53 16.68 8.45
N PRO A 83 8.06 17.93 8.61
CA PRO A 83 6.63 18.23 8.76
C PRO A 83 5.76 17.78 7.58
N ASP A 84 6.34 17.70 6.37
CA ASP A 84 5.65 17.28 5.16
C ASP A 84 5.73 15.76 4.89
N GLY A 85 6.54 15.03 5.68
CA GLY A 85 6.73 13.59 5.52
C GLY A 85 5.45 12.78 5.62
N LEU A 86 5.24 11.82 4.74
CA LEU A 86 4.04 10.99 4.63
C LEU A 86 4.30 9.54 5.05
N ILE A 87 3.25 8.84 5.46
CA ILE A 87 3.29 7.41 5.77
C ILE A 87 2.64 6.63 4.64
N MET A 88 3.38 5.68 4.08
CA MET A 88 2.87 4.73 3.09
C MET A 88 2.72 3.34 3.72
N LYS A 89 1.56 2.73 3.55
CA LYS A 89 1.31 1.31 3.87
C LYS A 89 1.45 0.49 2.60
N HIS A 90 2.27 -0.56 2.67
CA HIS A 90 2.27 -1.61 1.65
C HIS A 90 1.52 -2.84 2.16
N THR A 91 0.62 -3.37 1.34
CA THR A 91 -0.05 -4.66 1.59
C THR A 91 -0.63 -5.18 0.28
N CYS A 92 -0.24 -6.38 -0.13
CA CYS A 92 -0.74 -7.01 -1.35
C CYS A 92 -2.13 -7.64 -1.18
N GLY A 93 -2.76 -7.92 -2.32
CA GLY A 93 -4.06 -8.60 -2.39
C GLY A 93 -5.26 -7.66 -2.27
N ASP A 94 -6.42 -8.28 -2.11
CA ASP A 94 -7.70 -7.57 -1.94
C ASP A 94 -7.87 -7.16 -0.48
N VAL A 95 -7.61 -5.91 -0.22
CA VAL A 95 -7.75 -5.29 1.11
C VAL A 95 -8.84 -4.22 1.16
N LEU A 96 -9.78 -4.28 0.22
CA LEU A 96 -10.86 -3.27 0.10
C LEU A 96 -11.55 -3.00 1.44
N ASP A 97 -11.82 -4.03 2.21
CA ASP A 97 -12.52 -3.93 3.50
C ASP A 97 -11.68 -3.30 4.62
N LEU A 98 -10.36 -3.19 4.44
CA LEU A 98 -9.45 -2.58 5.40
C LEU A 98 -9.02 -1.15 5.04
N ILE A 99 -9.33 -0.66 3.82
CA ILE A 99 -8.88 0.69 3.40
C ILE A 99 -9.40 1.77 4.36
N GLY A 100 -10.64 1.63 4.83
CA GLY A 100 -11.21 2.55 5.82
C GLY A 100 -10.43 2.54 7.14
N ASP A 101 -10.03 1.36 7.60
CA ASP A 101 -9.22 1.20 8.82
C ASP A 101 -7.83 1.84 8.62
N PHE A 102 -7.21 1.71 7.45
CA PHE A 102 -5.93 2.37 7.14
C PHE A 102 -6.04 3.89 7.13
N VAL A 103 -7.13 4.44 6.59
CA VAL A 103 -7.42 5.88 6.68
C VAL A 103 -7.53 6.35 8.13
N ASP A 104 -8.27 5.61 8.96
CA ASP A 104 -8.47 5.92 10.38
C ASP A 104 -7.17 5.83 11.18
N MET A 105 -6.27 4.93 10.83
CA MET A 105 -4.92 4.81 11.42
C MET A 105 -3.97 5.94 10.99
N GLY A 106 -4.39 6.77 10.02
CA GLY A 106 -3.60 7.91 9.55
C GLY A 106 -2.57 7.56 8.49
N ILE A 107 -2.77 6.48 7.72
CA ILE A 107 -1.98 6.18 6.52
C ILE A 107 -2.29 7.24 5.45
N ASP A 108 -1.26 7.78 4.84
CA ASP A 108 -1.38 8.83 3.82
C ASP A 108 -1.39 8.25 2.40
N ILE A 109 -0.69 7.12 2.19
CA ILE A 109 -0.54 6.47 0.87
C ILE A 109 -0.76 4.97 1.01
N LEU A 110 -1.62 4.39 0.18
CA LEU A 110 -1.81 2.93 0.06
C LEU A 110 -1.12 2.39 -1.19
N ASN A 111 -0.33 1.35 -1.05
CA ASN A 111 0.38 0.64 -2.11
C ASN A 111 0.30 -0.89 -1.90
N PRO A 112 0.12 -1.66 -2.95
CA PRO A 112 -0.38 -1.29 -4.27
C PRO A 112 -1.92 -1.35 -4.34
N ILE A 113 -2.48 -0.83 -5.43
CA ILE A 113 -3.82 -1.22 -5.84
C ILE A 113 -3.68 -2.34 -6.86
N GLN A 114 -4.14 -3.56 -6.53
CA GLN A 114 -4.04 -4.72 -7.42
C GLN A 114 -5.34 -4.91 -8.22
N PRO A 115 -5.38 -4.54 -9.52
CA PRO A 115 -6.63 -4.45 -10.29
C PRO A 115 -7.24 -5.82 -10.63
N ARG A 116 -6.49 -6.92 -10.45
CA ARG A 116 -6.95 -8.29 -10.74
C ARG A 116 -7.50 -9.02 -9.53
N THR A 117 -7.63 -8.36 -8.40
CA THR A 117 -8.34 -8.90 -7.24
C THR A 117 -9.85 -8.87 -7.45
N LYS A 118 -10.56 -9.65 -6.68
CA LYS A 118 -12.00 -9.87 -6.88
C LYS A 118 -12.84 -8.62 -6.64
N PHE A 119 -12.49 -7.83 -5.63
CA PHE A 119 -13.33 -6.72 -5.17
C PHE A 119 -12.65 -5.35 -5.27
N MET A 120 -11.32 -5.27 -5.23
CA MET A 120 -10.57 -4.01 -5.19
C MET A 120 -10.36 -3.42 -6.59
N THR A 121 -11.46 -3.12 -7.31
CA THR A 121 -11.38 -2.46 -8.61
C THR A 121 -10.95 -1.00 -8.47
N ARG A 122 -10.22 -0.46 -9.44
CA ARG A 122 -9.79 0.96 -9.47
C ARG A 122 -10.97 1.92 -9.32
N GLU A 123 -12.09 1.64 -10.00
CA GLU A 123 -13.31 2.43 -9.94
C GLU A 123 -13.86 2.52 -8.51
N LEU A 124 -13.97 1.36 -7.85
CA LEU A 124 -14.54 1.29 -6.50
C LEU A 124 -13.61 1.94 -5.46
N VAL A 125 -12.30 1.69 -5.58
CA VAL A 125 -11.29 2.28 -4.69
C VAL A 125 -11.24 3.79 -4.87
N GLY A 126 -11.13 4.28 -6.09
CA GLY A 126 -11.07 5.71 -6.40
C GLY A 126 -12.33 6.46 -5.96
N SER A 127 -13.53 5.92 -6.25
CA SER A 127 -14.79 6.57 -5.87
C SER A 127 -15.01 6.65 -4.36
N ARG A 128 -14.59 5.62 -3.61
CA ARG A 128 -14.81 5.56 -2.15
C ARG A 128 -13.73 6.29 -1.34
N TYR A 129 -12.50 6.26 -1.80
CA TYR A 129 -11.34 6.64 -0.99
C TYR A 129 -10.43 7.70 -1.63
N GLY A 130 -10.59 8.05 -2.90
CA GLY A 130 -9.73 8.99 -3.63
C GLY A 130 -9.65 10.41 -3.05
N GLY A 131 -10.53 10.78 -2.12
CA GLY A 131 -10.46 12.04 -1.35
C GLY A 131 -9.98 11.87 0.10
N LYS A 132 -9.53 10.67 0.48
CA LYS A 132 -9.17 10.32 1.87
C LYS A 132 -7.76 9.80 2.02
N ILE A 133 -7.25 9.10 1.01
CA ILE A 133 -5.93 8.49 0.98
C ILE A 133 -5.38 8.55 -0.45
N ALA A 134 -4.09 8.81 -0.61
CA ALA A 134 -3.42 8.71 -1.89
C ALA A 134 -3.19 7.24 -2.27
N PHE A 135 -3.11 6.96 -3.56
CA PHE A 135 -2.80 5.61 -4.05
C PHE A 135 -1.45 5.60 -4.76
N MET A 136 -0.75 4.47 -4.67
CA MET A 136 0.47 4.24 -5.42
C MET A 136 0.43 2.88 -6.10
N GLY A 137 0.85 2.82 -7.39
CA GLY A 137 0.83 1.60 -8.18
C GLY A 137 -0.44 1.48 -9.03
N ALA A 138 -0.92 0.26 -9.25
CA ALA A 138 -2.15 -0.10 -9.96
C ALA A 138 -2.05 -0.49 -11.43
N VAL A 139 -0.98 -0.18 -12.16
CA VAL A 139 -0.82 -0.70 -13.53
C VAL A 139 -0.64 -2.21 -13.48
N ASP A 140 -1.42 -2.92 -14.28
CA ASP A 140 -1.55 -4.38 -14.20
C ASP A 140 -0.28 -5.11 -14.66
N THR A 141 0.41 -5.72 -13.70
CA THR A 141 1.62 -6.53 -13.91
C THR A 141 1.35 -8.00 -14.15
N GLN A 142 0.09 -8.45 -14.07
CA GLN A 142 -0.25 -9.86 -14.22
C GLN A 142 -0.70 -10.23 -15.64
N GLN A 143 -1.31 -9.32 -16.37
CA GLN A 143 -1.85 -9.56 -17.70
C GLN A 143 -1.45 -8.46 -18.69
N THR A 144 -1.75 -7.20 -18.39
CA THR A 144 -1.57 -6.13 -19.37
C THR A 144 -0.09 -5.89 -19.70
N MET A 145 0.75 -5.75 -18.71
CA MET A 145 2.18 -5.53 -18.95
C MET A 145 2.88 -6.72 -19.63
N PRO A 146 2.72 -7.97 -19.20
CA PRO A 146 3.38 -9.09 -19.88
C PRO A 146 2.77 -9.42 -21.25
N TYR A 147 1.44 -9.44 -21.37
CA TYR A 147 0.75 -10.06 -22.51
C TYR A 147 -0.08 -9.11 -23.38
N GLY A 148 -0.40 -7.91 -22.89
CA GLY A 148 -1.18 -6.91 -23.64
C GLY A 148 -0.42 -6.30 -24.82
N THR A 149 -1.14 -5.65 -25.73
CA THR A 149 -0.53 -4.82 -26.79
C THR A 149 0.00 -3.49 -26.20
N PRO A 150 0.84 -2.75 -26.94
CA PRO A 150 1.25 -1.40 -26.53
C PRO A 150 0.06 -0.47 -26.23
N GLU A 151 -0.99 -0.54 -27.02
CA GLU A 151 -2.21 0.26 -26.86
C GLU A 151 -2.98 -0.12 -25.60
N GLU A 152 -3.00 -1.42 -25.24
CA GLU A 152 -3.61 -1.89 -23.99
C GLU A 152 -2.80 -1.44 -22.76
N VAL A 153 -1.49 -1.39 -22.83
CA VAL A 153 -0.64 -0.85 -21.77
C VAL A 153 -0.90 0.66 -21.59
N GLU A 154 -0.98 1.41 -22.70
CA GLU A 154 -1.29 2.84 -22.66
C GLU A 154 -2.68 3.10 -22.05
N GLU A 155 -3.68 2.34 -22.45
CA GLU A 155 -5.04 2.47 -21.91
C GLU A 155 -5.12 2.10 -20.44
N ASP A 156 -4.38 1.08 -19.97
CA ASP A 156 -4.31 0.68 -18.57
C ASP A 156 -3.71 1.80 -17.69
N VAL A 157 -2.66 2.46 -18.16
CA VAL A 157 -2.07 3.66 -17.51
C VAL A 157 -3.07 4.81 -17.44
N LYS A 158 -3.74 5.13 -18.57
CA LYS A 158 -4.76 6.18 -18.61
C LYS A 158 -5.95 5.88 -17.69
N ASP A 159 -6.36 4.61 -17.60
CA ASP A 159 -7.42 4.17 -16.70
C ASP A 159 -7.03 4.37 -15.21
N CYS A 160 -5.79 4.06 -14.85
CA CYS A 160 -5.28 4.36 -13.51
C CYS A 160 -5.36 5.87 -13.21
N LEU A 161 -4.90 6.72 -14.12
CA LEU A 161 -4.96 8.18 -13.94
C LEU A 161 -6.40 8.67 -13.80
N ARG A 162 -7.31 8.23 -14.68
CA ARG A 162 -8.72 8.65 -14.63
C ARG A 162 -9.43 8.26 -13.35
N LYS A 163 -9.15 7.08 -12.80
CA LYS A 163 -9.88 6.50 -11.69
C LYS A 163 -9.26 6.74 -10.32
N LEU A 164 -7.93 6.87 -10.25
CA LEU A 164 -7.21 6.94 -8.99
C LEU A 164 -6.61 8.32 -8.69
N ALA A 165 -6.41 9.19 -9.68
CA ALA A 165 -5.88 10.53 -9.49
C ALA A 165 -6.95 11.47 -8.89
N GLY A 166 -7.39 11.16 -7.68
CA GLY A 166 -8.34 11.97 -6.91
C GLY A 166 -7.66 13.11 -6.14
N PRO A 167 -8.42 13.84 -5.31
CA PRO A 167 -7.90 14.98 -4.53
C PRO A 167 -6.75 14.63 -3.57
N SER A 168 -6.66 13.38 -3.09
CA SER A 168 -5.55 12.92 -2.24
C SER A 168 -4.28 12.57 -3.01
N GLY A 169 -4.37 12.49 -4.34
CA GLY A 169 -3.24 12.20 -5.22
C GLY A 169 -3.12 10.73 -5.64
N TYR A 170 -2.31 10.54 -6.69
CA TYR A 170 -1.94 9.22 -7.21
C TYR A 170 -0.47 9.22 -7.62
N ILE A 171 0.29 8.27 -7.12
CA ILE A 171 1.67 8.02 -7.53
C ILE A 171 1.65 6.87 -8.54
N ALA A 172 1.90 7.22 -9.79
CA ALA A 172 1.88 6.28 -10.88
C ALA A 172 2.94 5.18 -10.71
N GLY A 173 2.54 3.93 -10.92
CA GLY A 173 3.42 2.79 -10.75
C GLY A 173 2.76 1.46 -11.12
N PRO A 174 3.56 0.39 -11.23
CA PRO A 174 3.04 -0.96 -11.42
C PRO A 174 2.37 -1.47 -10.14
N SER A 175 1.42 -2.40 -10.29
CA SER A 175 0.69 -3.01 -9.17
C SER A 175 1.53 -3.97 -8.33
N HIS A 176 2.70 -4.35 -8.82
CA HIS A 176 3.69 -5.20 -8.14
C HIS A 176 5.07 -5.02 -8.82
N HIS A 177 6.09 -5.70 -8.31
CA HIS A 177 7.38 -5.80 -9.01
C HIS A 177 7.19 -6.32 -10.43
N ILE A 178 7.78 -5.63 -11.39
CA ILE A 178 7.81 -6.08 -12.79
C ILE A 178 8.70 -7.31 -12.89
N GLN A 179 8.15 -8.38 -13.42
CA GLN A 179 8.84 -9.66 -13.58
C GLN A 179 9.53 -9.76 -14.95
N ALA A 180 10.37 -10.80 -15.12
CA ALA A 180 11.13 -11.02 -16.35
C ALA A 180 10.27 -11.41 -17.58
N ASP A 181 8.99 -11.64 -17.39
CA ASP A 181 8.01 -11.90 -18.45
C ASP A 181 7.51 -10.63 -19.16
N VAL A 182 7.84 -9.44 -18.63
CA VAL A 182 7.49 -8.16 -19.27
C VAL A 182 8.56 -7.78 -20.29
N PRO A 183 8.20 -7.62 -21.59
CA PRO A 183 9.15 -7.20 -22.62
C PRO A 183 9.75 -5.81 -22.35
N PRO A 184 11.05 -5.59 -22.59
CA PRO A 184 11.71 -4.29 -22.36
C PRO A 184 11.07 -3.11 -23.10
N GLU A 185 10.51 -3.36 -24.29
CA GLU A 185 9.85 -2.34 -25.12
C GLU A 185 8.60 -1.79 -24.40
N LYS A 186 7.88 -2.62 -23.66
CA LYS A 186 6.74 -2.19 -22.86
C LYS A 186 7.14 -1.39 -21.64
N LEU A 187 8.31 -1.65 -21.06
CA LEU A 187 8.85 -0.83 -19.98
C LEU A 187 9.20 0.56 -20.48
N SER A 188 9.77 0.67 -21.68
CA SER A 188 10.09 1.94 -22.31
C SER A 188 8.83 2.76 -22.60
N LEU A 189 7.80 2.12 -23.17
CA LEU A 189 6.49 2.72 -23.39
C LEU A 189 5.85 3.19 -22.07
N TYR A 190 5.78 2.32 -21.09
CA TYR A 190 5.25 2.61 -19.76
C TYR A 190 5.92 3.83 -19.12
N SER A 191 7.26 3.88 -19.17
CA SER A 191 8.03 5.01 -18.63
C SER A 191 7.74 6.33 -19.37
N ALA A 192 7.61 6.28 -20.70
CA ALA A 192 7.32 7.47 -21.51
C ALA A 192 5.95 8.10 -21.20
N LEU A 193 4.94 7.28 -20.82
CA LEU A 193 3.59 7.77 -20.52
C LEU A 193 3.49 8.63 -19.25
N TYR A 194 4.51 8.65 -18.41
CA TYR A 194 4.56 9.49 -17.19
C TYR A 194 5.43 10.73 -17.33
N THR A 195 6.10 10.90 -18.46
CA THR A 195 7.02 12.03 -18.71
C THR A 195 6.43 13.09 -19.64
N THR A 196 5.23 12.83 -20.17
CA THR A 196 4.45 13.77 -21.00
C THR A 196 3.32 14.40 -20.21
#